data_58416ed083788c5c83c5e430cb463339
#
_entry.id   58416ed083788c5c83c5e430cb463339
#
_cell.length_a   1.000
_cell.length_b   1.000
_cell.length_c   1.000
_cell.angle_alpha   90.00
_cell.angle_beta   90.00
_cell.angle_gamma   90.00
#
_symmetry.space_group_name_H-M   'P 1'
#
loop_
_entity.id
_entity.type
_entity.pdbx_description
1 polymer ?
#
loop_
_entity_poly.entity_id
_entity_poly.type
_entity_poly.pdbx_seq_one_letter_code
_entity_poly.pdbx_strand_id
1 'polypeptide(L)'
;MINKQIASPAEAVKDIFEGATVMIGGFGEAGSPIELIHALIDQGTKNLTVVNNNTGSGHVGLAALIENRQVSKMICSFPRTANSLVFPELYRADEIELELVPQGTLAERIRAGGAGIPAFYTPSSVGTPLAEGKEARQFNGQDYVMEYGLTADFSLIKCRQADRLGNLVFNKTARNFAPLMAMAGRQTIVQAQTIVPVGTIDPECVVTPARVPSSAHRVCLLHGMAFPKGSLATHMGPR
;
A
#
# COMPACT_ATOMS: atom_id res chain seq x y z
N MET A 1 -24.48 -4.80 16.47
CA MET A 1 -23.12 -4.50 17.02
C MET A 1 -22.14 -4.50 15.86
N ILE A 2 -21.32 -3.44 15.72
CA ILE A 2 -20.35 -3.35 14.60
C ILE A 2 -19.28 -4.41 14.79
N ASN A 3 -19.07 -5.25 13.78
CA ASN A 3 -17.96 -6.21 13.71
C ASN A 3 -17.40 -6.20 12.30
N LYS A 4 -16.12 -5.83 12.16
CA LYS A 4 -15.40 -5.72 10.90
C LYS A 4 -14.46 -6.91 10.64
N GLN A 5 -14.53 -7.96 11.45
CA GLN A 5 -13.72 -9.16 11.27
C GLN A 5 -14.18 -9.97 10.07
N ILE A 6 -13.23 -10.55 9.35
CA ILE A 6 -13.43 -11.44 8.22
C ILE A 6 -12.78 -12.78 8.52
N ALA A 7 -13.39 -13.86 8.03
CA ALA A 7 -12.99 -15.22 8.39
C ALA A 7 -11.72 -15.71 7.68
N SER A 8 -11.46 -15.24 6.45
CA SER A 8 -10.32 -15.73 5.67
C SER A 8 -9.70 -14.67 4.75
N PRO A 9 -8.42 -14.85 4.35
CA PRO A 9 -7.79 -13.98 3.36
C PRO A 9 -8.53 -13.97 2.01
N ALA A 10 -9.02 -15.11 1.54
CA ALA A 10 -9.77 -15.22 0.30
C ALA A 10 -11.09 -14.43 0.37
N GLU A 11 -11.81 -14.50 1.49
CA GLU A 11 -13.01 -13.68 1.68
C GLU A 11 -12.69 -12.18 1.72
N ALA A 12 -11.53 -11.82 2.29
CA ALA A 12 -11.11 -10.43 2.43
C ALA A 12 -10.85 -9.75 1.08
N VAL A 13 -10.31 -10.46 0.10
CA VAL A 13 -9.92 -9.92 -1.20
C VAL A 13 -10.95 -10.14 -2.31
N LYS A 14 -12.00 -10.92 -2.06
CA LYS A 14 -12.97 -11.37 -3.07
C LYS A 14 -13.63 -10.26 -3.89
N ASP A 15 -13.76 -9.07 -3.31
CA ASP A 15 -14.40 -7.92 -3.96
C ASP A 15 -13.41 -7.10 -4.83
N ILE A 16 -12.11 -7.46 -4.85
CA ILE A 16 -11.11 -6.80 -5.69
C ILE A 16 -11.36 -7.22 -7.14
N PHE A 17 -11.76 -6.27 -7.96
CA PHE A 17 -12.15 -6.49 -9.35
C PHE A 17 -11.00 -6.23 -10.33
N GLU A 18 -11.15 -6.73 -11.53
CA GLU A 18 -10.20 -6.51 -12.62
C GLU A 18 -10.05 -5.03 -12.96
N GLY A 19 -8.82 -4.56 -13.11
CA GLY A 19 -8.52 -3.13 -13.36
C GLY A 19 -8.56 -2.25 -12.12
N ALA A 20 -8.81 -2.81 -10.93
CA ALA A 20 -8.83 -2.04 -9.68
C ALA A 20 -7.48 -1.37 -9.38
N THR A 21 -7.55 -0.19 -8.76
CA THR A 21 -6.39 0.44 -8.13
C THR A 21 -6.26 -0.05 -6.70
N VAL A 22 -5.11 -0.65 -6.38
CA VAL A 22 -4.83 -1.26 -5.06
C VAL A 22 -3.58 -0.64 -4.44
N MET A 23 -3.75 0.03 -3.30
CA MET A 23 -2.62 0.44 -2.47
C MET A 23 -2.17 -0.73 -1.60
N ILE A 24 -0.89 -1.06 -1.61
CA ILE A 24 -0.31 -2.13 -0.80
C ILE A 24 0.69 -1.52 0.17
N GLY A 25 0.46 -1.64 1.47
CA GLY A 25 1.35 -1.15 2.50
C GLY A 25 2.67 -1.89 2.52
N GLY A 26 3.69 -1.24 3.05
CA GLY A 26 5.04 -1.79 3.19
C GLY A 26 6.12 -0.84 2.69
N PHE A 27 7.32 -1.04 3.26
CA PHE A 27 8.57 -0.41 2.84
C PHE A 27 9.65 -1.50 2.83
N GLY A 28 10.02 -1.98 1.66
CA GLY A 28 10.61 -3.31 1.56
C GLY A 28 9.58 -4.33 2.07
N GLU A 29 10.05 -5.28 2.88
CA GLU A 29 9.17 -6.29 3.49
C GLU A 29 8.49 -5.79 4.79
N ALA A 30 9.00 -4.67 5.38
CA ALA A 30 8.47 -4.17 6.64
C ALA A 30 7.05 -3.62 6.48
N GLY A 31 6.07 -4.26 7.13
CA GLY A 31 4.66 -3.86 7.07
C GLY A 31 3.90 -4.37 5.84
N SER A 32 4.50 -5.23 5.03
CA SER A 32 3.82 -5.86 3.88
C SER A 32 2.75 -6.86 4.34
N PRO A 33 1.52 -6.80 3.81
CA PRO A 33 0.43 -7.72 4.13
C PRO A 33 0.50 -8.99 3.28
N ILE A 34 1.53 -9.81 3.48
CA ILE A 34 1.88 -10.95 2.61
C ILE A 34 0.73 -11.92 2.41
N GLU A 35 -0.05 -12.23 3.46
CA GLU A 35 -1.18 -13.19 3.35
C GLU A 35 -2.29 -12.65 2.45
N LEU A 36 -2.58 -11.35 2.52
CA LEU A 36 -3.56 -10.70 1.64
C LEU A 36 -3.08 -10.65 0.19
N ILE A 37 -1.77 -10.40 -0.02
CA ILE A 37 -1.19 -10.40 -1.36
C ILE A 37 -1.28 -11.81 -1.96
N HIS A 38 -0.94 -12.85 -1.21
CA HIS A 38 -1.03 -14.23 -1.69
C HIS A 38 -2.48 -14.63 -2.00
N ALA A 39 -3.44 -14.24 -1.15
CA ALA A 39 -4.85 -14.47 -1.45
C ALA A 39 -5.31 -13.76 -2.74
N LEU A 40 -4.78 -12.57 -3.02
CA LEU A 40 -5.04 -11.85 -4.28
C LEU A 40 -4.39 -12.56 -5.48
N ILE A 41 -3.20 -13.18 -5.28
CA ILE A 41 -2.58 -14.03 -6.30
C ILE A 41 -3.47 -15.23 -6.60
N ASP A 42 -3.93 -15.93 -5.57
CA ASP A 42 -4.78 -17.12 -5.69
C ASP A 42 -6.15 -16.80 -6.34
N GLN A 43 -6.68 -15.59 -6.10
CA GLN A 43 -7.90 -15.11 -6.75
C GLN A 43 -7.72 -14.91 -8.26
N GLY A 44 -6.51 -14.60 -8.73
CA GLY A 44 -6.18 -14.46 -10.14
C GLY A 44 -6.65 -13.16 -10.80
N THR A 45 -7.07 -12.15 -10.03
CA THR A 45 -7.50 -10.84 -10.55
C THR A 45 -6.38 -10.16 -11.34
N LYS A 46 -6.68 -9.65 -12.53
CA LYS A 46 -5.71 -9.09 -13.47
C LYS A 46 -5.87 -7.59 -13.69
N ASN A 47 -4.93 -7.04 -14.46
CA ASN A 47 -4.92 -5.63 -14.90
C ASN A 47 -4.91 -4.62 -13.74
N LEU A 48 -4.35 -5.01 -12.59
CA LEU A 48 -4.30 -4.16 -11.41
C LEU A 48 -3.34 -2.97 -11.61
N THR A 49 -3.76 -1.80 -11.14
CA THR A 49 -2.85 -0.68 -10.87
C THR A 49 -2.43 -0.76 -9.40
N VAL A 50 -1.15 -0.99 -9.13
CA VAL A 50 -0.65 -1.12 -7.76
C VAL A 50 0.15 0.11 -7.35
N VAL A 51 -0.17 0.64 -6.15
CA VAL A 51 0.57 1.72 -5.50
C VAL A 51 1.34 1.16 -4.31
N ASN A 52 2.66 1.26 -4.34
CA ASN A 52 3.55 0.86 -3.25
C ASN A 52 4.82 1.71 -3.28
N ASN A 53 5.62 1.71 -2.23
CA ASN A 53 6.91 2.40 -2.25
C ASN A 53 7.92 1.77 -3.21
N ASN A 54 7.87 0.45 -3.39
CA ASN A 54 8.77 -0.34 -4.25
C ASN A 54 7.99 -1.41 -5.03
N THR A 55 8.70 -2.29 -5.72
CA THR A 55 8.12 -3.35 -6.56
C THR A 55 8.31 -4.76 -5.98
N GLY A 56 8.61 -4.84 -4.67
CA GLY A 56 8.91 -6.10 -4.00
C GLY A 56 10.34 -6.61 -4.24
N SER A 57 10.65 -7.72 -3.59
CA SER A 57 11.97 -8.37 -3.65
C SER A 57 11.82 -9.88 -3.80
N GLY A 58 12.74 -10.51 -4.51
CA GLY A 58 12.70 -11.95 -4.78
C GLY A 58 11.46 -12.38 -5.55
N HIS A 59 10.79 -13.45 -5.07
CA HIS A 59 9.63 -14.09 -5.69
C HIS A 59 8.46 -14.25 -4.71
N VAL A 60 8.33 -13.35 -3.74
CA VAL A 60 7.28 -13.40 -2.71
C VAL A 60 6.51 -12.09 -2.63
N GLY A 61 5.33 -12.11 -2.05
CA GLY A 61 4.51 -10.93 -1.82
C GLY A 61 4.27 -10.14 -3.11
N LEU A 62 4.60 -8.84 -3.11
CA LEU A 62 4.37 -7.97 -4.27
C LEU A 62 5.14 -8.41 -5.51
N ALA A 63 6.39 -8.88 -5.36
CA ALA A 63 7.15 -9.41 -6.50
C ALA A 63 6.45 -10.61 -7.14
N ALA A 64 5.91 -11.53 -6.35
CA ALA A 64 5.13 -12.67 -6.86
C ALA A 64 3.83 -12.24 -7.55
N LEU A 65 3.13 -11.23 -7.04
CA LEU A 65 1.93 -10.68 -7.69
C LEU A 65 2.26 -10.11 -9.08
N ILE A 66 3.39 -9.42 -9.22
CA ILE A 66 3.90 -8.90 -10.49
C ILE A 66 4.32 -10.06 -11.41
N GLU A 67 5.04 -11.05 -10.89
CA GLU A 67 5.49 -12.24 -11.63
C GLU A 67 4.33 -13.02 -12.23
N ASN A 68 3.21 -13.11 -11.52
CA ASN A 68 1.97 -13.74 -12.01
C ASN A 68 1.20 -12.90 -13.05
N ARG A 69 1.77 -11.78 -13.53
CA ARG A 69 1.15 -10.92 -14.57
C ARG A 69 -0.24 -10.41 -14.18
N GLN A 70 -0.43 -10.14 -12.88
CA GLN A 70 -1.69 -9.57 -12.37
C GLN A 70 -1.66 -8.04 -12.31
N VAL A 71 -0.47 -7.44 -12.39
CA VAL A 71 -0.26 -5.99 -12.34
C VAL A 71 0.08 -5.46 -13.71
N SER A 72 -0.73 -4.53 -14.23
CA SER A 72 -0.48 -3.82 -15.49
C SER A 72 0.23 -2.48 -15.30
N LYS A 73 0.09 -1.85 -14.12
CA LYS A 73 0.71 -0.56 -13.80
C LYS A 73 1.23 -0.52 -12.37
N MET A 74 2.46 -0.02 -12.20
CA MET A 74 3.05 0.30 -10.90
C MET A 74 3.16 1.82 -10.71
N ILE A 75 2.67 2.32 -9.58
CA ILE A 75 2.91 3.69 -9.10
C ILE A 75 3.81 3.57 -7.87
N CYS A 76 5.08 3.94 -8.00
CA CYS A 76 6.04 3.75 -6.91
C CYS A 76 7.16 4.80 -6.92
N SER A 77 7.94 4.86 -5.84
CA SER A 77 9.07 5.78 -5.72
C SER A 77 10.43 5.11 -5.92
N PHE A 78 10.52 3.81 -5.74
CA PHE A 78 11.78 3.06 -5.83
C PHE A 78 11.56 1.69 -6.49
N PRO A 79 11.46 1.66 -7.84
CA PRO A 79 11.07 0.46 -8.58
C PRO A 79 12.14 -0.65 -8.58
N ARG A 80 13.38 -0.35 -8.13
CA ARG A 80 14.48 -1.32 -8.15
C ARG A 80 15.18 -1.37 -6.79
N THR A 81 15.09 -2.51 -6.12
CA THR A 81 15.91 -2.85 -4.94
C THR A 81 17.03 -3.81 -5.35
N ALA A 82 17.97 -4.11 -4.43
CA ALA A 82 19.08 -5.02 -4.73
C ALA A 82 18.62 -6.40 -5.21
N ASN A 83 17.49 -6.89 -4.69
CA ASN A 83 16.92 -8.20 -5.01
C ASN A 83 15.63 -8.08 -5.86
N SER A 84 15.44 -6.96 -6.56
CA SER A 84 14.31 -6.80 -7.47
C SER A 84 14.66 -7.42 -8.82
N LEU A 85 14.15 -8.59 -9.11
CA LEU A 85 14.42 -9.36 -10.32
C LEU A 85 13.27 -9.21 -11.32
N VAL A 86 12.04 -9.44 -10.88
CA VAL A 86 10.85 -9.57 -11.71
C VAL A 86 10.47 -8.25 -12.41
N PHE A 87 10.26 -7.18 -11.65
CA PHE A 87 9.78 -5.91 -12.21
C PHE A 87 10.70 -5.34 -13.32
N PRO A 88 12.05 -5.29 -13.15
CA PRO A 88 12.93 -4.77 -14.20
C PRO A 88 12.88 -5.56 -15.51
N GLU A 89 12.61 -6.86 -15.45
CA GLU A 89 12.47 -7.69 -16.66
C GLU A 89 11.19 -7.34 -17.40
N LEU A 90 10.06 -7.29 -16.70
CA LEU A 90 8.77 -6.94 -17.28
C LEU A 90 8.74 -5.51 -17.84
N TYR A 91 9.35 -4.58 -17.15
CA TYR A 91 9.44 -3.19 -17.60
C TYR A 91 10.26 -3.05 -18.88
N ARG A 92 11.38 -3.78 -19.01
CA ARG A 92 12.16 -3.79 -20.25
C ARG A 92 11.43 -4.47 -21.42
N ALA A 93 10.55 -5.41 -21.11
CA ALA A 93 9.72 -6.10 -22.09
C ALA A 93 8.45 -5.33 -22.48
N ASP A 94 8.24 -4.12 -21.90
CA ASP A 94 7.03 -3.29 -22.10
C ASP A 94 5.73 -4.00 -21.68
N GLU A 95 5.85 -4.88 -20.66
CA GLU A 95 4.72 -5.67 -20.15
C GLU A 95 4.09 -5.06 -18.88
N ILE A 96 4.69 -4.01 -18.30
CA ILE A 96 4.18 -3.30 -17.13
C ILE A 96 4.47 -1.81 -17.23
N GLU A 97 3.46 -0.99 -17.00
CA GLU A 97 3.62 0.48 -16.95
C GLU A 97 4.22 0.93 -15.62
N LEU A 98 5.08 1.95 -15.65
CA LEU A 98 5.64 2.59 -14.47
C LEU A 98 5.26 4.07 -14.41
N GLU A 99 4.63 4.47 -13.31
CA GLU A 99 4.55 5.87 -12.88
C GLU A 99 5.51 6.10 -11.71
N LEU A 100 6.65 6.71 -12.02
CA LEU A 100 7.66 7.02 -11.02
C LEU A 100 7.31 8.33 -10.30
N VAL A 101 7.21 8.28 -8.98
CA VAL A 101 6.84 9.44 -8.13
C VAL A 101 7.88 9.58 -7.03
N PRO A 102 8.47 10.76 -6.79
CA PRO A 102 9.36 10.96 -5.66
C PRO A 102 8.69 10.54 -4.34
N GLN A 103 9.43 9.88 -3.44
CA GLN A 103 8.85 9.22 -2.27
C GLN A 103 8.02 10.16 -1.37
N GLY A 104 8.54 11.37 -1.09
CA GLY A 104 7.79 12.37 -0.33
C GLY A 104 6.52 12.81 -1.04
N THR A 105 6.58 12.98 -2.36
CA THR A 105 5.43 13.33 -3.20
C THR A 105 4.40 12.18 -3.21
N LEU A 106 4.85 10.93 -3.32
CA LEU A 106 3.96 9.77 -3.24
C LEU A 106 3.22 9.72 -1.91
N ALA A 107 3.93 9.91 -0.80
CA ALA A 107 3.33 9.94 0.53
C ALA A 107 2.30 11.07 0.65
N GLU A 108 2.61 12.27 0.16
CA GLU A 108 1.71 13.41 0.21
C GLU A 108 0.51 13.26 -0.74
N ARG A 109 0.69 12.71 -1.94
CA ARG A 109 -0.43 12.38 -2.85
C ARG A 109 -1.43 11.44 -2.20
N ILE A 110 -0.93 10.38 -1.52
CA ILE A 110 -1.78 9.43 -0.78
C ILE A 110 -2.47 10.14 0.39
N ARG A 111 -1.73 10.96 1.17
CA ARG A 111 -2.30 11.71 2.30
C ARG A 111 -3.38 12.68 1.83
N ALA A 112 -3.09 13.46 0.79
CA ALA A 112 -4.02 14.44 0.21
C ALA A 112 -5.30 13.74 -0.28
N GLY A 113 -5.17 12.65 -1.04
CA GLY A 113 -6.31 11.85 -1.50
C GLY A 113 -7.16 11.33 -0.35
N GLY A 114 -6.54 10.78 0.69
CA GLY A 114 -7.21 10.31 1.90
C GLY A 114 -7.91 11.42 2.69
N ALA A 115 -7.38 12.64 2.66
CA ALA A 115 -7.94 13.82 3.32
C ALA A 115 -8.97 14.58 2.47
N GLY A 116 -9.21 14.15 1.22
CA GLY A 116 -10.11 14.86 0.29
C GLY A 116 -9.51 16.13 -0.31
N ILE A 117 -8.18 16.29 -0.26
CA ILE A 117 -7.46 17.40 -0.89
C ILE A 117 -7.17 17.00 -2.34
N PRO A 118 -7.74 17.71 -3.34
CA PRO A 118 -7.66 17.28 -4.74
C PRO A 118 -6.26 17.44 -5.33
N ALA A 119 -5.53 18.48 -4.94
CA ALA A 119 -4.20 18.80 -5.45
C ALA A 119 -3.40 19.65 -4.46
N PHE A 120 -2.09 19.67 -4.63
CA PHE A 120 -1.16 20.52 -3.89
C PHE A 120 0.05 20.87 -4.76
N TYR A 121 0.81 21.89 -4.37
CA TYR A 121 2.04 22.27 -5.02
C TYR A 121 3.26 21.81 -4.23
N THR A 122 4.29 21.31 -4.93
CA THR A 122 5.54 20.85 -4.34
C THR A 122 6.74 21.34 -5.18
N PRO A 123 7.88 21.69 -4.58
CA PRO A 123 9.10 21.97 -5.32
C PRO A 123 9.81 20.70 -5.80
N SER A 124 9.36 19.53 -5.33
CA SER A 124 9.92 18.24 -5.73
C SER A 124 9.65 18.00 -7.22
N SER A 125 10.67 17.54 -7.93
CA SER A 125 10.66 17.30 -9.38
C SER A 125 10.78 18.52 -10.29
N VAL A 126 10.75 19.74 -9.78
CA VAL A 126 10.98 20.93 -10.60
C VAL A 126 12.32 20.80 -11.36
N GLY A 127 12.30 21.06 -12.68
CA GLY A 127 13.47 20.95 -13.54
C GLY A 127 13.89 19.52 -13.91
N THR A 128 13.05 18.53 -13.63
CA THR A 128 13.28 17.14 -14.03
C THR A 128 12.21 16.65 -15.02
N PRO A 129 12.43 15.55 -15.76
CA PRO A 129 11.42 14.97 -16.64
C PRO A 129 10.09 14.62 -15.91
N LEU A 130 10.12 14.40 -14.60
CA LEU A 130 8.92 14.13 -13.80
C LEU A 130 7.99 15.34 -13.64
N ALA A 131 8.46 16.54 -14.00
CA ALA A 131 7.66 17.77 -14.02
C ALA A 131 6.97 18.03 -15.36
N GLU A 132 7.34 17.30 -16.41
CA GLU A 132 6.79 17.51 -17.76
C GLU A 132 5.27 17.33 -17.78
N GLY A 133 4.56 18.26 -18.42
CA GLY A 133 3.10 18.25 -18.52
C GLY A 133 2.34 18.63 -17.25
N LYS A 134 3.02 18.92 -16.13
CA LYS A 134 2.40 19.36 -14.89
C LYS A 134 2.26 20.89 -14.85
N GLU A 135 1.17 21.36 -14.25
CA GLU A 135 1.01 22.79 -13.98
C GLU A 135 2.14 23.28 -13.06
N ALA A 136 2.82 24.35 -13.47
CA ALA A 136 3.85 24.99 -12.66
C ALA A 136 3.38 26.34 -12.15
N ARG A 137 3.75 26.68 -10.92
CA ARG A 137 3.46 27.97 -10.30
C ARG A 137 4.61 28.41 -9.41
N GLN A 138 4.84 29.71 -9.38
CA GLN A 138 5.85 30.31 -8.50
C GLN A 138 5.22 30.85 -7.23
N PHE A 139 5.83 30.52 -6.08
CA PHE A 139 5.49 31.08 -4.77
C PHE A 139 6.75 31.63 -4.12
N ASN A 140 6.73 32.91 -3.72
CA ASN A 140 7.85 33.57 -3.06
C ASN A 140 9.20 33.42 -3.82
N GLY A 141 9.15 33.47 -5.16
CA GLY A 141 10.35 33.33 -5.98
C GLY A 141 10.87 31.92 -6.21
N GLN A 142 10.18 30.90 -5.70
CA GLN A 142 10.49 29.48 -5.87
C GLN A 142 9.45 28.81 -6.77
N ASP A 143 9.92 27.98 -7.70
CA ASP A 143 9.06 27.20 -8.60
C ASP A 143 8.53 25.94 -7.94
N TYR A 144 7.28 25.62 -8.25
CA TYR A 144 6.55 24.45 -7.79
C TYR A 144 5.80 23.79 -8.94
N VAL A 145 5.56 22.51 -8.83
CA VAL A 145 4.68 21.75 -9.73
C VAL A 145 3.46 21.26 -8.96
N MET A 146 2.33 21.20 -9.62
CA MET A 146 1.09 20.69 -9.06
C MET A 146 1.07 19.15 -9.11
N GLU A 147 0.69 18.53 -7.98
CA GLU A 147 0.46 17.10 -7.85
C GLU A 147 -0.97 16.83 -7.39
N TYR A 148 -1.59 15.81 -7.95
CA TYR A 148 -2.95 15.42 -7.58
C TYR A 148 -2.96 14.45 -6.39
N GLY A 149 -3.98 14.58 -5.56
CA GLY A 149 -4.27 13.59 -4.51
C GLY A 149 -4.54 12.21 -5.12
N LEU A 150 -3.97 11.17 -4.50
CA LEU A 150 -4.07 9.78 -4.97
C LEU A 150 -4.98 8.98 -4.06
N THR A 151 -6.04 8.40 -4.64
CA THR A 151 -6.96 7.46 -3.97
C THR A 151 -6.92 6.11 -4.67
N ALA A 152 -7.43 5.07 -4.01
CA ALA A 152 -7.53 3.73 -4.58
C ALA A 152 -8.89 3.10 -4.29
N ASP A 153 -9.25 2.07 -5.05
CA ASP A 153 -10.44 1.27 -4.77
C ASP A 153 -10.23 0.44 -3.50
N PHE A 154 -9.02 -0.11 -3.34
CA PHE A 154 -8.66 -0.94 -2.20
C PHE A 154 -7.31 -0.53 -1.60
N SER A 155 -7.19 -0.72 -0.27
CA SER A 155 -5.90 -0.64 0.42
C SER A 155 -5.68 -1.92 1.22
N LEU A 156 -4.60 -2.63 0.93
CA LEU A 156 -4.13 -3.81 1.67
C LEU A 156 -3.01 -3.36 2.61
N ILE A 157 -3.23 -3.47 3.91
CA ILE A 157 -2.25 -3.02 4.91
C ILE A 157 -2.06 -4.06 6.02
N LYS A 158 -0.95 -3.95 6.75
CA LYS A 158 -0.66 -4.78 7.91
C LYS A 158 -0.52 -3.94 9.16
N CYS A 159 -1.09 -4.41 10.27
CA CYS A 159 -0.92 -3.79 11.57
C CYS A 159 -0.51 -4.82 12.63
N ARG A 160 -0.06 -4.33 13.81
CA ARG A 160 0.28 -5.16 14.96
C ARG A 160 -0.98 -5.61 15.70
N GLN A 161 -1.85 -4.66 16.02
CA GLN A 161 -3.08 -4.92 16.75
C GLN A 161 -4.24 -4.17 16.11
N ALA A 162 -5.42 -4.77 16.15
CA ALA A 162 -6.66 -4.14 15.76
C ALA A 162 -7.76 -4.51 16.77
N ASP A 163 -8.79 -3.68 16.88
CA ASP A 163 -10.04 -4.06 17.51
C ASP A 163 -11.16 -4.25 16.47
N ARG A 164 -12.28 -4.84 16.86
CA ARG A 164 -13.40 -5.10 15.93
C ARG A 164 -14.07 -3.85 15.35
N LEU A 165 -13.76 -2.66 15.88
CA LEU A 165 -14.24 -1.38 15.35
C LEU A 165 -13.33 -0.84 14.24
N GLY A 166 -12.11 -1.38 14.12
CA GLY A 166 -11.12 -0.96 13.13
C GLY A 166 -10.11 0.05 13.64
N ASN A 167 -9.94 0.16 14.95
CA ASN A 167 -8.81 0.88 15.53
C ASN A 167 -7.55 0.05 15.35
N LEU A 168 -6.45 0.66 14.92
CA LEU A 168 -5.22 -0.01 14.52
C LEU A 168 -4.02 0.49 15.32
N VAL A 169 -3.10 -0.42 15.64
CA VAL A 169 -1.76 -0.09 16.18
C VAL A 169 -0.71 -0.73 15.29
N PHE A 170 0.25 0.05 14.84
CA PHE A 170 1.33 -0.40 13.98
C PHE A 170 2.58 -0.77 14.78
N ASN A 171 3.48 -1.55 14.17
CA ASN A 171 4.71 -1.99 14.81
C ASN A 171 5.90 -1.13 14.35
N LYS A 172 6.32 -0.16 15.17
CA LYS A 172 7.51 0.67 14.92
C LYS A 172 7.50 1.22 13.47
N THR A 173 8.61 1.07 12.74
CA THR A 173 8.79 1.55 11.35
C THR A 173 7.92 0.80 10.33
N ALA A 174 7.40 -0.38 10.64
CA ALA A 174 6.44 -1.08 9.81
C ALA A 174 5.09 -0.34 9.67
N ARG A 175 4.90 0.76 10.41
CA ARG A 175 3.82 1.71 10.20
C ARG A 175 3.87 2.33 8.80
N ASN A 176 5.04 2.82 8.37
CA ASN A 176 5.35 3.46 7.08
C ASN A 176 4.14 4.10 6.36
N PHE A 177 3.80 3.70 5.13
CA PHE A 177 2.68 4.24 4.34
C PHE A 177 1.30 3.76 4.80
N ALA A 178 1.22 2.71 5.64
CA ALA A 178 -0.04 2.04 5.95
C ALA A 178 -1.15 2.96 6.50
N PRO A 179 -0.91 3.92 7.42
CA PRO A 179 -1.95 4.83 7.88
C PRO A 179 -2.51 5.73 6.79
N LEU A 180 -1.66 6.22 5.89
CA LEU A 180 -2.07 7.08 4.78
C LEU A 180 -2.89 6.29 3.76
N MET A 181 -2.43 5.10 3.39
CA MET A 181 -3.14 4.20 2.49
C MET A 181 -4.48 3.76 3.06
N ALA A 182 -4.55 3.51 4.38
CA ALA A 182 -5.80 3.18 5.05
C ALA A 182 -6.87 4.27 4.91
N MET A 183 -6.47 5.53 4.80
CA MET A 183 -7.37 6.66 4.59
C MET A 183 -7.73 6.88 3.13
N ALA A 184 -6.84 6.52 2.21
CA ALA A 184 -6.96 6.82 0.78
C ALA A 184 -7.70 5.74 -0.02
N GLY A 185 -7.78 4.50 0.48
CA GLY A 185 -8.57 3.44 -0.13
C GLY A 185 -10.08 3.60 0.11
N ARG A 186 -10.92 3.30 -0.86
CA ARG A 186 -12.38 3.21 -0.66
C ARG A 186 -12.73 2.08 0.29
N GLN A 187 -12.06 0.94 0.13
CA GLN A 187 -12.14 -0.18 1.05
C GLN A 187 -10.74 -0.51 1.57
N THR A 188 -10.59 -0.54 2.89
CA THR A 188 -9.34 -0.89 3.55
C THR A 188 -9.42 -2.28 4.15
N ILE A 189 -8.52 -3.15 3.74
CA ILE A 189 -8.40 -4.54 4.19
C ILE A 189 -7.12 -4.64 5.02
N VAL A 190 -7.25 -5.10 6.26
CA VAL A 190 -6.16 -5.07 7.25
C VAL A 190 -5.81 -6.47 7.69
N GLN A 191 -4.56 -6.85 7.48
CA GLN A 191 -3.96 -8.04 8.09
C GLN A 191 -3.45 -7.65 9.50
N ALA A 192 -4.17 -8.03 10.55
CA ALA A 192 -3.79 -7.77 11.94
C ALA A 192 -3.06 -8.97 12.53
N GLN A 193 -1.92 -8.76 13.21
CA GLN A 193 -1.25 -9.84 13.93
C GLN A 193 -2.08 -10.33 15.12
N THR A 194 -2.80 -9.42 15.77
CA THR A 194 -3.67 -9.73 16.90
C THR A 194 -4.92 -8.87 16.86
N ILE A 195 -6.08 -9.48 17.08
CA ILE A 195 -7.34 -8.76 17.31
C ILE A 195 -7.61 -8.77 18.80
N VAL A 196 -7.84 -7.59 19.38
CA VAL A 196 -8.01 -7.38 20.82
C VAL A 196 -9.40 -6.85 21.13
N PRO A 197 -9.90 -6.99 22.39
CA PRO A 197 -11.16 -6.41 22.82
C PRO A 197 -11.17 -4.88 22.66
N VAL A 198 -12.34 -4.31 22.36
CA VAL A 198 -12.54 -2.85 22.30
C VAL A 198 -12.22 -2.24 23.66
N GLY A 199 -11.49 -1.11 23.66
CA GLY A 199 -11.10 -0.38 24.85
C GLY A 199 -9.78 -0.84 25.48
N THR A 200 -9.10 -1.86 24.91
CA THR A 200 -7.79 -2.32 25.42
C THR A 200 -6.60 -1.68 24.71
N ILE A 201 -6.83 -1.05 23.54
CA ILE A 201 -5.78 -0.31 22.83
C ILE A 201 -5.59 1.03 23.53
N ASP A 202 -4.32 1.38 23.82
CA ASP A 202 -3.95 2.69 24.31
C ASP A 202 -4.35 3.77 23.29
N PRO A 203 -5.21 4.73 23.66
CA PRO A 203 -5.67 5.78 22.75
C PRO A 203 -4.54 6.65 22.19
N GLU A 204 -3.42 6.81 22.90
CA GLU A 204 -2.25 7.56 22.42
C GLU A 204 -1.53 6.86 21.26
N CYS A 205 -1.69 5.53 21.14
CA CYS A 205 -1.05 4.72 20.11
C CYS A 205 -1.97 4.38 18.92
N VAL A 206 -3.26 4.65 19.04
CA VAL A 206 -4.25 4.22 18.07
C VAL A 206 -4.21 5.06 16.80
N VAL A 207 -4.34 4.38 15.66
CA VAL A 207 -4.65 5.01 14.38
C VAL A 207 -5.99 4.45 13.91
N THR A 208 -6.99 5.31 13.91
CA THR A 208 -8.30 4.96 13.36
C THR A 208 -8.35 5.50 11.94
N PRO A 209 -8.44 4.65 10.91
CA PRO A 209 -8.64 5.11 9.55
C PRO A 209 -10.06 5.66 9.42
N ALA A 210 -10.24 6.89 9.88
CA ALA A 210 -11.48 7.61 9.74
C ALA A 210 -11.40 8.47 8.49
N ARG A 211 -12.24 8.18 7.49
CA ARG A 211 -12.52 9.12 6.42
C ARG A 211 -13.80 9.87 6.76
N VAL A 212 -13.78 11.19 6.56
CA VAL A 212 -14.96 12.05 6.59
C VAL A 212 -15.93 11.59 5.49
N PRO A 213 -17.22 11.67 5.66
CA PRO A 213 -18.21 10.64 5.46
C PRO A 213 -18.37 10.22 4.00
N SER A 214 -17.99 9.00 3.66
CA SER A 214 -18.71 8.27 2.63
C SER A 214 -19.11 6.91 3.19
N SER A 215 -20.32 6.51 2.96
CA SER A 215 -20.98 5.27 3.40
C SER A 215 -20.31 3.97 2.91
N ALA A 216 -19.16 4.05 2.26
CA ALA A 216 -18.46 2.96 1.59
C ALA A 216 -17.16 2.52 2.25
N HIS A 217 -16.73 3.10 3.38
CA HIS A 217 -15.48 2.69 4.05
C HIS A 217 -15.71 1.42 4.87
N ARG A 218 -15.31 0.30 4.30
CA ARG A 218 -15.23 -0.97 5.01
C ARG A 218 -13.79 -1.21 5.45
N VAL A 219 -13.54 -1.29 6.73
CA VAL A 219 -12.32 -1.87 7.29
C VAL A 219 -12.60 -3.34 7.52
N CYS A 220 -11.92 -4.19 6.80
CA CYS A 220 -12.02 -5.63 6.94
C CYS A 220 -10.80 -6.11 7.71
N LEU A 221 -10.99 -6.76 8.86
CA LEU A 221 -9.91 -7.21 9.74
C LEU A 221 -9.70 -8.71 9.57
N LEU A 222 -8.54 -9.09 9.11
CA LEU A 222 -8.08 -10.47 9.07
C LEU A 222 -7.09 -10.70 10.21
N HIS A 223 -7.30 -11.77 11.00
CA HIS A 223 -6.30 -12.23 11.97
C HIS A 223 -5.21 -13.00 11.22
N GLY A 224 -4.00 -12.42 11.10
CA GLY A 224 -2.86 -13.09 10.47
C GLY A 224 -2.32 -14.19 11.37
N MET A 225 -2.00 -15.34 10.82
CA MET A 225 -1.27 -16.37 11.54
C MET A 225 0.13 -15.84 11.89
N ALA A 226 0.55 -16.03 13.13
CA ALA A 226 1.92 -15.73 13.53
C ALA A 226 2.88 -16.62 12.72
N PHE A 227 3.81 -16.03 11.97
CA PHE A 227 4.91 -16.81 11.41
C PHE A 227 5.61 -17.57 12.53
N PRO A 228 5.88 -18.87 12.38
CA PRO A 228 6.72 -19.58 13.33
C PRO A 228 8.07 -18.84 13.38
N LYS A 229 8.50 -18.50 14.60
CA LYS A 229 9.83 -17.95 14.85
C LYS A 229 10.85 -18.96 14.32
N GLY A 230 11.44 -18.71 13.15
CA GLY A 230 12.48 -19.59 12.62
C GLY A 230 12.63 -19.70 11.09
N SER A 231 11.72 -19.19 10.27
CA SER A 231 11.82 -19.43 8.82
C SER A 231 12.69 -18.45 8.00
N LEU A 232 13.39 -17.53 8.64
CA LEU A 232 14.30 -16.56 7.98
C LEU A 232 15.80 -16.92 8.10
N ALA A 233 16.15 -18.12 8.58
CA ALA A 233 17.54 -18.48 8.91
C ALA A 233 18.22 -19.49 7.99
N THR A 234 17.69 -19.82 6.83
CA THR A 234 18.34 -20.80 5.95
C THR A 234 18.29 -20.41 4.48
N HIS A 235 18.96 -19.32 4.11
CA HIS A 235 19.49 -19.15 2.72
C HIS A 235 20.58 -18.07 2.70
N MET A 236 21.53 -18.15 3.63
CA MET A 236 22.88 -17.60 3.39
C MET A 236 23.78 -18.81 3.10
N GLY A 237 23.94 -19.15 1.84
CA GLY A 237 25.00 -20.03 1.38
C GLY A 237 26.38 -19.38 1.62
N PRO A 238 27.46 -20.17 1.76
CA PRO A 238 28.78 -19.65 2.08
C PRO A 238 29.34 -18.81 0.93
N ARG A 239 30.20 -17.86 1.31
CA ARG A 239 30.90 -16.89 0.45
C ARG A 239 31.78 -17.57 -0.60
#